data_7508753d568c60cb90df6f9959b78b00
#
_entry.id   7508753d568c60cb90df6f9959b78b00
#
_cell.length_a   1.000
_cell.length_b   1.000
_cell.length_c   1.000
_cell.angle_alpha   90.00
_cell.angle_beta   90.00
_cell.angle_gamma   90.00
#
_symmetry.space_group_name_H-M   'P 1'
#
loop_
_entity.id
_entity.type
_entity.pdbx_description
1 polymer ?
#
loop_
_entity_poly.entity_id
_entity_poly.type
_entity_poly.pdbx_seq_one_letter_code
_entity_poly.pdbx_strand_id
1 'polypeptide(L)'
;LTGLIARLPRARTTLILALSFLLLAFAAHASAQRVQPHRAAHAQPHAHTKAVKKTPHRKKKAVKRRRSRVTHQAAQRHAAPASQQRRAKRTTAVRPPAPAKPKLLASCGYTPRAVASLHSRAAYVLDVDSGTPLLARNARTVRPIASISKLMTAVVARDADRPLNGVLRVTARDRDTIKFTGSRLQVGSELSRRDMFHIALMSSENRAAAALSRDYPGGRAAFVKAMNREARRLGMRRTHFREPTGLSPRNVSTAEDLARLVGAAAQDPLIRYFSTDLSTTVRPGDGELVYVNSDPLVRYRRLPIRLQKTGFINESGHGVVMRMRVKGRRETVVLLGAPTRAGVSSDAIKIHRWLSCSIQ
;
A
#
# COMPACT_ATOMS: atom_id res chain seq x y z
N LEU A 1 29.12 -72.59 5.52
CA LEU A 1 28.33 -72.81 6.72
C LEU A 1 27.18 -71.72 6.67
N THR A 2 26.03 -72.18 6.06
CA THR A 2 24.70 -72.22 6.63
C THR A 2 24.29 -70.91 7.37
N GLY A 3 23.40 -70.04 6.88
CA GLY A 3 21.99 -70.30 6.54
C GLY A 3 21.13 -69.72 7.67
N LEU A 4 20.41 -68.67 7.41
CA LEU A 4 19.07 -68.46 8.01
C LEU A 4 18.37 -67.26 7.33
N ILE A 5 17.48 -67.63 6.40
CA ILE A 5 16.48 -66.70 5.82
C ILE A 5 15.29 -66.69 6.79
N ALA A 6 15.03 -65.61 7.48
CA ALA A 6 13.81 -65.41 8.25
C ALA A 6 12.74 -64.70 7.40
N ARG A 7 11.64 -65.43 7.11
CA ARG A 7 10.43 -64.96 6.42
C ARG A 7 9.63 -64.00 7.33
N LEU A 8 9.25 -62.82 6.83
CA LEU A 8 8.23 -61.97 7.42
C LEU A 8 6.86 -62.24 6.76
N PRO A 9 5.76 -62.23 7.55
CA PRO A 9 4.44 -62.63 7.04
C PRO A 9 3.74 -61.45 6.30
N ARG A 10 3.10 -61.85 5.18
CA ARG A 10 2.13 -61.03 4.43
C ARG A 10 0.81 -60.95 5.22
N ALA A 11 0.51 -59.78 5.79
CA ALA A 11 -0.85 -59.44 6.24
C ALA A 11 -0.96 -57.93 6.38
N ARG A 12 -1.51 -57.22 5.37
CA ARG A 12 -2.13 -55.87 5.45
C ARG A 12 -2.47 -55.37 4.03
N THR A 13 -3.39 -56.06 3.35
CA THR A 13 -3.97 -55.63 2.09
C THR A 13 -5.46 -55.94 2.03
N THR A 14 -6.22 -55.61 3.06
CA THR A 14 -7.69 -55.79 3.07
C THR A 14 -8.41 -54.81 3.99
N LEU A 15 -8.07 -53.51 3.93
CA LEU A 15 -8.86 -52.52 4.68
C LEU A 15 -8.96 -51.14 3.98
N ILE A 16 -9.01 -51.08 2.65
CA ILE A 16 -9.18 -49.81 1.88
C ILE A 16 -10.37 -49.87 0.90
N LEU A 17 -11.20 -50.89 0.94
CA LEU A 17 -12.35 -51.04 0.02
C LEU A 17 -13.74 -50.91 0.69
N ALA A 18 -13.84 -50.49 1.96
CA ALA A 18 -15.11 -50.37 2.67
C ALA A 18 -15.56 -48.93 3.00
N LEU A 19 -14.88 -47.87 2.55
CA LEU A 19 -15.26 -46.48 2.86
C LEU A 19 -15.70 -45.66 1.62
N SER A 20 -15.89 -46.29 0.45
CA SER A 20 -16.29 -45.57 -0.77
C SER A 20 -17.77 -45.75 -1.15
N PHE A 21 -18.61 -46.36 -0.32
CA PHE A 21 -20.02 -46.61 -0.64
C PHE A 21 -21.05 -45.91 0.26
N LEU A 22 -20.64 -44.94 1.08
CA LEU A 22 -21.57 -44.21 1.99
C LEU A 22 -21.75 -42.73 1.69
N LEU A 23 -21.45 -42.24 0.47
CA LEU A 23 -21.57 -40.84 0.07
C LEU A 23 -22.46 -40.62 -1.16
N LEU A 24 -23.33 -41.57 -1.52
CA LEU A 24 -24.22 -41.49 -2.71
C LEU A 24 -25.72 -41.59 -2.41
N ALA A 25 -26.18 -41.30 -1.20
CA ALA A 25 -27.59 -41.38 -0.83
C ALA A 25 -28.19 -40.16 -0.13
N PHE A 26 -27.77 -38.92 -0.49
CA PHE A 26 -28.45 -37.68 -0.03
C PHE A 26 -28.56 -36.62 -1.13
N ALA A 27 -29.18 -36.99 -2.27
CA ALA A 27 -29.52 -36.03 -3.31
C ALA A 27 -30.83 -36.45 -4.02
N ALA A 28 -31.95 -36.36 -3.34
CA ALA A 28 -33.28 -36.32 -3.98
C ALA A 28 -34.33 -35.98 -2.88
N HIS A 29 -34.60 -34.72 -2.61
CA HIS A 29 -35.90 -34.18 -2.18
C HIS A 29 -35.75 -32.67 -2.03
N ALA A 30 -36.00 -31.93 -3.11
CA ALA A 30 -36.36 -30.53 -3.04
C ALA A 30 -37.52 -30.33 -4.00
N SER A 31 -38.72 -30.30 -3.44
CA SER A 31 -40.00 -30.08 -4.09
C SER A 31 -40.07 -28.70 -4.73
N ALA A 32 -40.57 -28.67 -5.94
CA ALA A 32 -40.97 -27.48 -6.67
C ALA A 32 -42.10 -26.72 -5.95
N GLN A 33 -41.90 -25.47 -5.59
CA GLN A 33 -42.97 -24.51 -5.34
C GLN A 33 -42.98 -23.48 -6.48
N ARG A 34 -44.02 -23.63 -7.31
CA ARG A 34 -44.46 -22.63 -8.30
C ARG A 34 -44.96 -21.39 -7.58
N VAL A 35 -44.36 -20.25 -7.86
CA VAL A 35 -44.93 -18.94 -7.53
C VAL A 35 -45.52 -18.35 -8.80
N GLN A 36 -46.86 -18.11 -8.77
CA GLN A 36 -47.64 -17.45 -9.83
C GLN A 36 -47.32 -15.94 -9.85
N PRO A 37 -47.44 -15.28 -11.03
CA PRO A 37 -47.24 -13.85 -11.14
C PRO A 37 -48.54 -13.09 -10.81
N HIS A 38 -48.44 -12.15 -9.86
CA HIS A 38 -49.52 -11.18 -9.64
C HIS A 38 -49.46 -10.04 -10.67
N ARG A 39 -50.63 -9.85 -11.27
CA ARG A 39 -50.99 -8.81 -12.27
C ARG A 39 -50.74 -7.40 -11.74
N ALA A 40 -50.24 -6.56 -12.63
CA ALA A 40 -50.14 -5.12 -12.50
C ALA A 40 -51.51 -4.48 -12.41
N ALA A 41 -51.69 -3.51 -11.51
CA ALA A 41 -52.80 -2.56 -11.52
C ALA A 41 -52.27 -1.20 -11.97
N HIS A 42 -52.84 -0.69 -13.04
CA HIS A 42 -52.64 0.64 -13.57
C HIS A 42 -53.19 1.70 -12.58
N ALA A 43 -52.43 2.75 -12.34
CA ALA A 43 -52.96 4.03 -11.88
C ALA A 43 -52.29 5.16 -12.66
N GLN A 44 -53.11 5.94 -13.33
CA GLN A 44 -52.75 7.08 -14.17
C GLN A 44 -52.46 8.35 -13.35
N PRO A 45 -51.85 9.39 -13.97
CA PRO A 45 -51.29 10.54 -13.27
C PRO A 45 -52.29 11.68 -13.12
N HIS A 46 -52.31 12.33 -11.97
CA HIS A 46 -52.95 13.64 -11.80
C HIS A 46 -51.89 14.77 -11.90
N ALA A 47 -52.07 15.55 -12.96
CA ALA A 47 -51.41 16.83 -13.14
C ALA A 47 -52.05 17.89 -12.20
N HIS A 48 -51.25 18.58 -11.43
CA HIS A 48 -51.58 19.88 -10.84
C HIS A 48 -50.49 20.88 -11.13
N THR A 49 -50.75 21.71 -12.10
CA THR A 49 -50.13 23.01 -12.34
C THR A 49 -50.50 24.00 -11.23
N LYS A 50 -49.50 24.64 -10.61
CA LYS A 50 -49.66 25.98 -10.02
C LYS A 50 -48.31 26.73 -9.95
N ALA A 51 -48.26 27.75 -10.83
CA ALA A 51 -47.94 29.15 -10.59
C ALA A 51 -46.58 29.52 -9.97
N VAL A 52 -45.81 30.09 -10.85
CA VAL A 52 -44.64 30.98 -10.66
C VAL A 52 -44.98 32.13 -9.72
N LYS A 53 -44.17 32.35 -8.66
CA LYS A 53 -43.96 33.66 -8.01
C LYS A 53 -42.50 34.06 -8.08
N LYS A 54 -42.27 35.09 -8.89
CA LYS A 54 -41.05 35.88 -8.92
C LYS A 54 -40.93 36.69 -7.62
N THR A 55 -39.77 36.72 -7.02
CA THR A 55 -39.36 37.78 -6.05
C THR A 55 -37.87 38.07 -6.19
N PRO A 56 -37.39 39.24 -5.69
CA PRO A 56 -36.60 40.11 -6.55
C PRO A 56 -35.12 40.17 -6.21
N HIS A 57 -34.36 40.72 -7.16
CA HIS A 57 -32.96 41.07 -7.07
C HIS A 57 -32.57 41.78 -5.76
N ARG A 58 -31.58 41.24 -5.03
CA ARG A 58 -30.88 41.95 -3.97
C ARG A 58 -29.51 42.39 -4.48
N LYS A 59 -29.34 43.72 -4.55
CA LYS A 59 -28.19 44.46 -5.02
C LYS A 59 -26.89 44.06 -4.29
N LYS A 60 -25.83 43.83 -5.03
CA LYS A 60 -24.45 43.70 -4.54
C LYS A 60 -23.98 45.06 -4.03
N LYS A 61 -23.67 45.20 -2.74
CA LYS A 61 -22.90 46.33 -2.19
C LYS A 61 -21.41 46.03 -2.36
N ALA A 62 -20.73 46.86 -3.12
CA ALA A 62 -19.30 46.90 -3.24
C ALA A 62 -18.66 47.45 -1.94
N VAL A 63 -17.79 46.68 -1.32
CA VAL A 63 -16.98 47.14 -0.20
C VAL A 63 -15.71 47.79 -0.77
N LYS A 64 -15.64 49.12 -0.64
CA LYS A 64 -14.51 49.98 -0.98
C LYS A 64 -13.35 49.72 -0.02
N ARG A 65 -12.26 49.13 -0.50
CA ARG A 65 -10.99 49.00 0.23
C ARG A 65 -10.36 50.38 0.44
N ARG A 66 -10.30 50.83 1.67
CA ARG A 66 -9.61 52.06 2.12
C ARG A 66 -8.10 51.74 2.12
N ARG A 67 -7.35 52.38 1.21
CA ARG A 67 -5.88 52.45 1.26
C ARG A 67 -5.49 53.49 2.31
N SER A 68 -4.86 53.09 3.39
CA SER A 68 -4.17 54.03 4.30
C SER A 68 -2.79 54.36 3.72
N ARG A 69 -2.60 55.63 3.40
CA ARG A 69 -1.29 56.24 3.12
C ARG A 69 -0.53 56.33 4.45
N VAL A 70 0.63 55.68 4.53
CA VAL A 70 1.62 55.97 5.56
C VAL A 70 2.57 57.04 5.02
N THR A 71 2.59 58.17 5.67
CA THR A 71 3.46 59.34 5.43
C THR A 71 4.88 59.03 5.91
N HIS A 72 5.86 59.23 5.03
CA HIS A 72 7.28 59.26 5.39
C HIS A 72 7.60 60.51 6.22
N GLN A 73 8.05 60.31 7.47
CA GLN A 73 8.80 61.32 8.22
C GLN A 73 10.30 61.05 8.08
N ALA A 74 10.98 62.06 7.57
CA ALA A 74 12.43 62.13 7.50
C ALA A 74 13.00 62.26 8.92
N ALA A 75 13.87 61.38 9.34
CA ALA A 75 14.69 61.53 10.54
C ALA A 75 16.15 61.80 10.14
N GLN A 76 16.66 62.82 10.78
CA GLN A 76 17.94 63.45 10.57
C GLN A 76 19.14 62.56 10.85
N ARG A 77 20.17 62.81 10.04
CA ARG A 77 21.51 62.15 10.12
C ARG A 77 22.23 62.65 11.38
N HIS A 78 22.65 61.73 12.24
CA HIS A 78 23.79 61.92 13.14
C HIS A 78 24.92 61.03 12.68
N ALA A 79 26.01 61.66 12.25
CA ALA A 79 27.28 60.99 11.91
C ALA A 79 27.94 60.48 13.20
N ALA A 80 28.26 59.20 13.24
CA ALA A 80 29.13 58.62 14.26
C ALA A 80 30.48 58.22 13.63
N PRO A 81 31.59 58.28 14.39
CA PRO A 81 32.94 58.24 13.83
C PRO A 81 33.40 56.87 13.37
N ALA A 82 34.27 56.90 12.38
CA ALA A 82 34.91 55.71 11.78
C ALA A 82 35.62 54.81 12.80
N SER A 83 35.08 53.63 13.07
CA SER A 83 35.76 52.56 13.77
C SER A 83 36.50 51.69 12.77
N GLN A 84 37.82 51.55 13.02
CA GLN A 84 38.79 50.75 12.26
C GLN A 84 38.27 49.36 11.96
N GLN A 85 38.07 49.02 10.67
CA GLN A 85 37.80 47.66 10.20
C GLN A 85 39.05 46.79 10.45
N ARG A 86 39.01 46.02 11.54
CA ARG A 86 39.88 44.85 11.69
C ARG A 86 39.56 43.85 10.60
N ARG A 87 40.39 43.73 9.59
CA ARG A 87 40.38 42.75 8.53
C ARG A 87 40.55 41.35 9.15
N ALA A 88 39.45 40.73 9.59
CA ALA A 88 39.46 39.33 10.00
C ALA A 88 39.91 38.50 8.81
N LYS A 89 41.09 37.86 8.90
CA LYS A 89 41.53 36.82 7.97
C LYS A 89 40.45 35.72 7.96
N ARG A 90 39.67 35.65 6.86
CA ARG A 90 38.77 34.52 6.57
C ARG A 90 39.68 33.31 6.40
N THR A 91 39.88 32.55 7.47
CA THR A 91 40.31 31.17 7.37
C THR A 91 39.24 30.44 6.57
N THR A 92 39.53 30.09 5.32
CA THR A 92 38.72 29.17 4.52
C THR A 92 38.72 27.84 5.25
N ALA A 93 37.68 27.59 6.08
CA ALA A 93 37.46 26.28 6.64
C ALA A 93 37.29 25.33 5.45
N VAL A 94 38.28 24.46 5.24
CA VAL A 94 38.21 23.39 4.26
C VAL A 94 36.97 22.56 4.64
N ARG A 95 35.91 22.65 3.84
CA ARG A 95 34.72 21.82 4.03
C ARG A 95 35.18 20.37 3.94
N PRO A 96 34.91 19.53 4.96
CA PRO A 96 35.30 18.13 4.90
C PRO A 96 34.74 17.51 3.62
N PRO A 97 35.48 16.62 2.95
CA PRO A 97 35.02 15.99 1.73
C PRO A 97 33.67 15.32 1.98
N ALA A 98 32.73 15.51 1.05
CA ALA A 98 31.43 14.86 1.14
C ALA A 98 31.62 13.35 1.28
N PRO A 99 30.92 12.67 2.20
CA PRO A 99 31.08 11.23 2.38
C PRO A 99 30.85 10.52 1.04
N ALA A 100 31.71 9.55 0.75
CA ALA A 100 31.65 8.78 -0.49
C ALA A 100 30.24 8.17 -0.68
N LYS A 101 29.69 8.27 -1.89
CA LYS A 101 28.38 7.68 -2.19
C LYS A 101 28.48 6.17 -1.98
N PRO A 102 27.51 5.57 -1.26
CA PRO A 102 27.49 4.13 -1.05
C PRO A 102 27.35 3.39 -2.39
N LYS A 103 27.97 2.22 -2.48
CA LYS A 103 27.89 1.32 -3.63
C LYS A 103 27.85 -0.12 -3.16
N LEU A 104 27.19 -1.01 -3.90
CA LEU A 104 27.25 -2.44 -3.67
C LEU A 104 28.57 -2.99 -4.22
N LEU A 105 29.22 -3.90 -3.49
CA LEU A 105 30.55 -4.42 -3.79
C LEU A 105 30.51 -5.84 -4.37
N ALA A 106 31.33 -6.10 -5.37
CA ALA A 106 31.46 -7.44 -5.95
C ALA A 106 32.01 -8.46 -4.93
N SER A 107 32.92 -8.04 -4.05
CA SER A 107 33.41 -8.84 -2.92
C SER A 107 32.31 -9.25 -1.93
N CYS A 108 31.19 -8.53 -1.91
CA CYS A 108 29.98 -8.85 -1.14
C CYS A 108 28.97 -9.71 -1.91
N GLY A 109 29.34 -10.20 -3.08
CA GLY A 109 28.49 -11.04 -3.94
C GLY A 109 27.56 -10.26 -4.88
N TYR A 110 27.68 -8.94 -4.97
CA TYR A 110 26.94 -8.14 -5.95
C TYR A 110 27.66 -8.16 -7.30
N THR A 111 27.29 -9.11 -8.15
CA THR A 111 27.85 -9.28 -9.50
C THR A 111 26.76 -9.23 -10.56
N PRO A 112 27.06 -8.96 -11.84
CA PRO A 112 26.07 -9.02 -12.92
C PRO A 112 25.32 -10.35 -12.97
N ARG A 113 26.01 -11.49 -12.76
CA ARG A 113 25.40 -12.83 -12.70
C ARG A 113 24.45 -12.96 -11.51
N ALA A 114 24.82 -12.46 -10.33
CA ALA A 114 23.97 -12.49 -9.15
C ALA A 114 22.70 -11.62 -9.31
N VAL A 115 22.82 -10.46 -9.97
CA VAL A 115 21.67 -9.63 -10.31
C VAL A 115 20.78 -10.30 -11.35
N ALA A 116 21.37 -10.94 -12.37
CA ALA A 116 20.61 -11.70 -13.37
C ALA A 116 19.83 -12.87 -12.77
N SER A 117 20.34 -13.50 -11.71
CA SER A 117 19.73 -14.64 -11.00
C SER A 117 18.59 -14.25 -10.03
N LEU A 118 18.24 -12.97 -9.87
CA LEU A 118 17.07 -12.57 -9.09
C LEU A 118 15.78 -13.11 -9.72
N HIS A 119 14.89 -13.64 -8.90
CA HIS A 119 13.56 -14.11 -9.32
C HIS A 119 12.64 -12.95 -9.73
N SER A 120 12.82 -11.77 -9.11
CA SER A 120 12.05 -10.56 -9.41
C SER A 120 12.42 -10.03 -10.78
N ARG A 121 11.44 -9.80 -11.65
CA ARG A 121 11.64 -9.27 -13.00
C ARG A 121 12.10 -7.81 -13.02
N ALA A 122 11.73 -7.03 -11.99
CA ALA A 122 12.23 -5.69 -11.77
C ALA A 122 12.68 -5.54 -10.32
N ALA A 123 13.81 -4.88 -10.09
CA ALA A 123 14.39 -4.62 -8.79
C ALA A 123 14.97 -3.20 -8.74
N TYR A 124 14.73 -2.49 -7.64
CA TYR A 124 15.28 -1.17 -7.39
C TYR A 124 15.67 -1.04 -5.93
N VAL A 125 16.91 -0.61 -5.68
CA VAL A 125 17.42 -0.34 -4.34
C VAL A 125 17.93 1.09 -4.30
N LEU A 126 17.43 1.87 -3.34
CA LEU A 126 17.77 3.27 -3.15
C LEU A 126 18.31 3.48 -1.74
N ASP A 127 19.56 3.93 -1.62
CA ASP A 127 20.03 4.54 -0.39
C ASP A 127 19.36 5.92 -0.24
N VAL A 128 18.54 6.03 0.79
CA VAL A 128 17.70 7.21 0.99
C VAL A 128 18.50 8.39 1.53
N ASP A 129 19.54 8.10 2.31
CA ASP A 129 20.32 9.13 2.97
C ASP A 129 21.19 9.92 1.99
N SER A 130 21.68 9.28 0.94
CA SER A 130 22.43 9.94 -0.15
C SER A 130 21.61 10.19 -1.41
N GLY A 131 20.40 9.59 -1.52
CA GLY A 131 19.60 9.61 -2.75
C GLY A 131 20.21 8.76 -3.89
N THR A 132 21.15 7.86 -3.58
CA THR A 132 21.89 7.08 -4.59
C THR A 132 21.16 5.77 -4.91
N PRO A 133 20.83 5.50 -6.19
CA PRO A 133 20.40 4.17 -6.61
C PRO A 133 21.58 3.18 -6.53
N LEU A 134 21.41 2.11 -5.75
CA LEU A 134 22.42 1.06 -5.59
C LEU A 134 22.21 -0.11 -6.55
N LEU A 135 20.96 -0.36 -6.95
CA LEU A 135 20.57 -1.38 -7.91
C LEU A 135 19.37 -0.87 -8.72
N ALA A 136 19.42 -1.05 -10.04
CA ALA A 136 18.33 -0.70 -10.95
C ALA A 136 18.24 -1.73 -12.10
N ARG A 137 17.47 -2.81 -11.85
CA ARG A 137 17.15 -3.82 -12.87
C ARG A 137 15.72 -3.61 -13.35
N ASN A 138 15.53 -3.31 -14.63
CA ASN A 138 14.20 -3.04 -15.23
C ASN A 138 13.38 -2.04 -14.39
N ALA A 139 14.06 -1.11 -13.69
CA ALA A 139 13.45 -0.26 -12.67
C ALA A 139 12.40 0.70 -13.23
N ARG A 140 12.43 0.99 -14.54
CA ARG A 140 11.51 1.89 -15.25
C ARG A 140 10.45 1.16 -16.08
N THR A 141 10.43 -0.17 -16.06
CA THR A 141 9.41 -0.97 -16.75
C THR A 141 8.08 -0.89 -16.01
N VAL A 142 7.04 -0.44 -16.71
CA VAL A 142 5.67 -0.38 -16.19
C VAL A 142 5.12 -1.80 -16.02
N ARG A 143 4.56 -2.11 -14.86
CA ARG A 143 4.01 -3.42 -14.50
C ARG A 143 2.78 -3.28 -13.62
N PRO A 144 1.85 -4.25 -13.62
CA PRO A 144 0.84 -4.37 -12.58
C PRO A 144 1.51 -4.52 -11.21
N ILE A 145 0.96 -3.84 -10.20
CA ILE A 145 1.57 -3.77 -8.85
C ILE A 145 0.75 -4.43 -7.76
N ALA A 146 -0.42 -4.93 -8.11
CA ALA A 146 -1.33 -5.60 -7.17
C ALA A 146 -1.56 -4.78 -5.89
N SER A 147 -1.67 -5.45 -4.76
CA SER A 147 -1.93 -4.85 -3.44
C SER A 147 -0.85 -3.89 -2.93
N ILE A 148 0.27 -3.70 -3.62
CA ILE A 148 1.19 -2.60 -3.33
C ILE A 148 0.45 -1.25 -3.47
N SER A 149 -0.59 -1.19 -4.30
CA SER A 149 -1.53 -0.05 -4.42
C SER A 149 -2.10 0.42 -3.08
N LYS A 150 -2.27 -0.49 -2.11
CA LYS A 150 -2.78 -0.14 -0.78
C LYS A 150 -1.86 0.79 0.02
N LEU A 151 -0.59 0.89 -0.38
CA LEU A 151 0.29 1.89 0.21
C LEU A 151 -0.12 3.32 -0.22
N MET A 152 -0.52 3.51 -1.49
CA MET A 152 -1.10 4.78 -1.96
C MET A 152 -2.48 5.02 -1.33
N THR A 153 -3.29 3.98 -1.19
CA THR A 153 -4.57 4.06 -0.46
C THR A 153 -4.35 4.55 0.97
N ALA A 154 -3.31 4.06 1.64
CA ALA A 154 -2.95 4.50 2.98
C ALA A 154 -2.55 5.99 3.02
N VAL A 155 -1.67 6.44 2.13
CA VAL A 155 -1.25 7.85 2.05
C VAL A 155 -2.46 8.75 1.85
N VAL A 156 -3.29 8.49 0.84
CA VAL A 156 -4.47 9.32 0.52
C VAL A 156 -5.53 9.28 1.64
N ALA A 157 -5.73 8.13 2.28
CA ALA A 157 -6.69 8.05 3.39
C ALA A 157 -6.23 8.82 4.63
N ARG A 158 -4.91 8.89 4.86
CA ARG A 158 -4.32 9.70 5.94
C ARG A 158 -4.40 11.20 5.64
N ASP A 159 -4.11 11.61 4.40
CA ASP A 159 -4.20 13.01 3.97
C ASP A 159 -5.63 13.57 4.05
N ALA A 160 -6.66 12.71 4.06
CA ALA A 160 -8.04 13.11 4.24
C ALA A 160 -8.39 13.56 5.68
N ASP A 161 -7.49 13.36 6.62
CA ASP A 161 -7.54 13.75 8.04
C ASP A 161 -8.87 13.41 8.74
N ARG A 162 -9.46 12.26 8.43
CA ARG A 162 -10.68 11.80 9.08
C ARG A 162 -10.37 11.14 10.43
N PRO A 163 -11.21 11.36 11.47
CA PRO A 163 -11.00 10.77 12.79
C PRO A 163 -10.84 9.24 12.72
N LEU A 164 -9.77 8.72 13.31
CA LEU A 164 -9.46 7.28 13.27
C LEU A 164 -10.43 6.40 14.06
N ASN A 165 -11.11 6.97 15.06
CA ASN A 165 -12.13 6.30 15.85
C ASN A 165 -13.51 6.21 15.16
N GLY A 166 -13.71 6.92 14.05
CA GLY A 166 -14.94 6.84 13.28
C GLY A 166 -15.19 5.41 12.77
N VAL A 167 -16.43 4.94 12.93
CA VAL A 167 -16.82 3.59 12.53
C VAL A 167 -17.14 3.52 11.04
N LEU A 168 -16.64 2.47 10.38
CA LEU A 168 -16.93 2.13 9.00
C LEU A 168 -17.65 0.78 8.92
N ARG A 169 -18.84 0.80 8.30
CA ARG A 169 -19.57 -0.43 7.98
C ARG A 169 -19.18 -0.94 6.60
N VAL A 170 -18.87 -2.23 6.51
CA VAL A 170 -18.65 -2.93 5.23
C VAL A 170 -19.98 -3.07 4.51
N THR A 171 -20.03 -2.70 3.25
CA THR A 171 -21.23 -2.76 2.41
C THR A 171 -21.03 -3.71 1.22
N ALA A 172 -22.11 -4.04 0.51
CA ALA A 172 -22.03 -4.82 -0.73
C ALA A 172 -21.11 -4.15 -1.78
N ARG A 173 -21.00 -2.80 -1.75
CA ARG A 173 -20.10 -2.03 -2.64
C ARG A 173 -18.60 -2.26 -2.35
N ASP A 174 -18.26 -2.87 -1.22
CA ASP A 174 -16.89 -3.15 -0.83
C ASP A 174 -16.44 -4.57 -1.20
N ARG A 175 -17.35 -5.38 -1.76
CA ARG A 175 -17.03 -6.69 -2.34
C ARG A 175 -16.13 -6.53 -3.56
N ASP A 176 -15.20 -7.48 -3.72
CA ASP A 176 -14.40 -7.60 -4.93
C ASP A 176 -15.24 -8.12 -6.08
N THR A 177 -15.39 -7.30 -7.12
CA THR A 177 -16.07 -7.63 -8.39
C THR A 177 -15.10 -7.82 -9.55
N ILE A 178 -13.78 -7.82 -9.29
CA ILE A 178 -12.72 -7.89 -10.31
C ILE A 178 -12.11 -9.30 -10.36
N LYS A 179 -11.77 -9.83 -9.19
CA LYS A 179 -11.13 -11.15 -9.02
C LYS A 179 -11.97 -12.11 -8.19
N PHE A 180 -13.09 -11.63 -7.64
CA PHE A 180 -14.03 -12.38 -6.79
C PHE A 180 -13.32 -13.00 -5.57
N THR A 181 -12.31 -12.33 -5.02
CA THR A 181 -11.57 -12.80 -3.85
C THR A 181 -12.47 -12.78 -2.61
N GLY A 182 -12.33 -13.82 -1.79
CA GLY A 182 -12.97 -13.88 -0.48
C GLY A 182 -12.43 -12.83 0.50
N SER A 183 -13.18 -12.60 1.57
CA SER A 183 -12.76 -11.79 2.72
C SER A 183 -13.44 -12.32 3.98
N ARG A 184 -12.74 -12.23 5.09
CA ARG A 184 -13.30 -12.58 6.41
C ARG A 184 -14.21 -11.49 6.96
N LEU A 185 -14.08 -10.23 6.52
CA LEU A 185 -15.03 -9.17 6.82
C LEU A 185 -16.32 -9.41 6.04
N GLN A 186 -17.41 -9.70 6.72
CA GLN A 186 -18.73 -9.85 6.09
C GLN A 186 -19.32 -8.48 5.72
N VAL A 187 -20.28 -8.48 4.80
CA VAL A 187 -21.14 -7.30 4.62
C VAL A 187 -21.93 -7.10 5.89
N GLY A 188 -21.94 -5.88 6.42
CA GLY A 188 -22.50 -5.56 7.73
C GLY A 188 -21.45 -5.42 8.83
N SER A 189 -20.24 -6.00 8.68
CA SER A 189 -19.14 -5.81 9.64
C SER A 189 -18.85 -4.34 9.89
N GLU A 190 -18.63 -3.97 11.14
CA GLU A 190 -18.29 -2.62 11.56
C GLU A 190 -16.94 -2.60 12.28
N LEU A 191 -16.05 -1.72 11.87
CA LEU A 191 -14.75 -1.52 12.50
C LEU A 191 -14.42 -0.03 12.55
N SER A 192 -13.57 0.35 13.49
CA SER A 192 -13.01 1.70 13.49
C SER A 192 -12.22 1.93 12.19
N ARG A 193 -12.14 3.20 11.75
CA ARG A 193 -11.29 3.58 10.62
C ARG A 193 -9.84 3.16 10.86
N ARG A 194 -9.38 3.22 12.11
CA ARG A 194 -8.07 2.73 12.55
C ARG A 194 -7.87 1.25 12.23
N ASP A 195 -8.84 0.39 12.61
CA ASP A 195 -8.74 -1.05 12.39
C ASP A 195 -8.82 -1.41 10.91
N MET A 196 -9.72 -0.76 10.16
CA MET A 196 -9.77 -0.91 8.69
C MET A 196 -8.43 -0.56 8.05
N PHE A 197 -7.80 0.52 8.51
CA PHE A 197 -6.49 0.96 8.04
C PHE A 197 -5.40 -0.06 8.37
N HIS A 198 -5.40 -0.56 9.60
CA HIS A 198 -4.43 -1.54 10.09
C HIS A 198 -4.46 -2.83 9.27
N ILE A 199 -5.64 -3.47 9.15
CA ILE A 199 -5.75 -4.74 8.45
C ILE A 199 -5.59 -4.59 6.91
N ALA A 200 -5.91 -3.44 6.33
CA ALA A 200 -5.63 -3.16 4.93
C ALA A 200 -4.13 -3.13 4.61
N LEU A 201 -3.31 -2.57 5.51
CA LEU A 201 -1.85 -2.50 5.34
C LEU A 201 -1.17 -3.80 5.74
N MET A 202 -1.44 -4.31 6.94
CA MET A 202 -0.76 -5.46 7.54
C MET A 202 -1.08 -6.77 6.80
N SER A 203 -2.37 -7.10 6.70
CA SER A 203 -2.82 -8.36 6.11
C SER A 203 -3.31 -8.23 4.67
N SER A 204 -3.30 -7.02 4.13
CA SER A 204 -3.76 -6.74 2.76
C SER A 204 -5.27 -6.93 2.55
N GLU A 205 -6.11 -6.68 3.58
CA GLU A 205 -7.55 -6.88 3.51
C GLU A 205 -8.20 -5.97 2.45
N ASN A 206 -8.87 -6.60 1.48
CA ASN A 206 -9.43 -5.89 0.32
C ASN A 206 -10.67 -5.07 0.68
N ARG A 207 -11.61 -5.64 1.46
CA ARG A 207 -12.84 -4.93 1.86
C ARG A 207 -12.54 -3.74 2.75
N ALA A 208 -11.54 -3.84 3.61
CA ALA A 208 -11.09 -2.72 4.42
C ALA A 208 -10.55 -1.56 3.56
N ALA A 209 -9.70 -1.84 2.58
CA ALA A 209 -9.21 -0.84 1.63
C ALA A 209 -10.34 -0.21 0.79
N ALA A 210 -11.31 -1.03 0.37
CA ALA A 210 -12.48 -0.59 -0.37
C ALA A 210 -13.38 0.32 0.50
N ALA A 211 -13.64 -0.04 1.76
CA ALA A 211 -14.42 0.76 2.70
C ALA A 211 -13.76 2.12 2.99
N LEU A 212 -12.45 2.14 3.25
CA LEU A 212 -11.67 3.38 3.41
C LEU A 212 -11.80 4.30 2.21
N SER A 213 -11.74 3.76 0.99
CA SER A 213 -11.88 4.56 -0.23
C SER A 213 -13.28 5.13 -0.43
N ARG A 214 -14.31 4.38 -0.02
CA ARG A 214 -15.71 4.81 -0.09
C ARG A 214 -16.02 5.89 0.94
N ASP A 215 -15.36 5.84 2.10
CA ASP A 215 -15.49 6.82 3.17
C ASP A 215 -14.83 8.19 2.87
N TYR A 216 -14.01 8.26 1.83
CA TYR A 216 -13.38 9.51 1.40
C TYR A 216 -14.41 10.56 0.96
N PRO A 217 -14.18 11.88 1.22
CA PRO A 217 -15.05 12.95 0.71
C PRO A 217 -15.24 12.87 -0.80
N GLY A 218 -16.50 12.72 -1.24
CA GLY A 218 -16.84 12.47 -2.65
C GLY A 218 -16.75 11.00 -3.08
N GLY A 219 -16.49 10.08 -2.12
CA GLY A 219 -16.55 8.63 -2.32
C GLY A 219 -15.37 8.06 -3.12
N ARG A 220 -15.50 6.78 -3.52
CA ARG A 220 -14.42 6.02 -4.18
C ARG A 220 -13.91 6.66 -5.48
N ALA A 221 -14.77 7.27 -6.27
CA ALA A 221 -14.35 7.93 -7.52
C ALA A 221 -13.44 9.14 -7.23
N ALA A 222 -13.77 9.96 -6.24
CA ALA A 222 -12.94 11.07 -5.79
C ALA A 222 -11.63 10.57 -5.17
N PHE A 223 -11.69 9.46 -4.43
CA PHE A 223 -10.51 8.80 -3.86
C PHE A 223 -9.50 8.36 -4.94
N VAL A 224 -9.96 7.67 -5.99
CA VAL A 224 -9.08 7.24 -7.09
C VAL A 224 -8.48 8.44 -7.82
N LYS A 225 -9.26 9.51 -8.01
CA LYS A 225 -8.73 10.79 -8.54
C LYS A 225 -7.64 11.34 -7.61
N ALA A 226 -7.81 11.26 -6.28
CA ALA A 226 -6.82 11.68 -5.29
C ALA A 226 -5.55 10.81 -5.36
N MET A 227 -5.65 9.48 -5.47
CA MET A 227 -4.50 8.58 -5.67
C MET A 227 -3.65 9.00 -6.88
N ASN A 228 -4.29 9.32 -7.99
CA ASN A 228 -3.57 9.75 -9.21
C ASN A 228 -3.03 11.18 -9.11
N ARG A 229 -3.69 12.09 -8.37
CA ARG A 229 -3.12 13.41 -8.07
C ARG A 229 -1.86 13.29 -7.21
N GLU A 230 -1.92 12.45 -6.18
CA GLU A 230 -0.80 12.20 -5.28
C GLU A 230 0.37 11.54 -6.02
N ALA A 231 0.11 10.56 -6.91
CA ALA A 231 1.14 9.97 -7.75
C ALA A 231 1.87 11.05 -8.58
N ARG A 232 1.13 12.00 -9.18
CA ARG A 232 1.74 13.13 -9.92
C ARG A 232 2.54 14.04 -8.99
N ARG A 233 2.02 14.36 -7.81
CA ARG A 233 2.72 15.20 -6.80
C ARG A 233 4.06 14.58 -6.38
N LEU A 234 4.11 13.26 -6.25
CA LEU A 234 5.31 12.49 -5.91
C LEU A 234 6.25 12.29 -7.11
N GLY A 235 5.92 12.78 -8.30
CA GLY A 235 6.72 12.58 -9.51
C GLY A 235 6.68 11.16 -10.06
N MET A 236 5.66 10.37 -9.73
CA MET A 236 5.43 9.00 -10.19
C MET A 236 4.81 9.01 -11.60
N ARG A 237 5.60 9.41 -12.60
CA ARG A 237 5.13 9.73 -13.97
C ARG A 237 4.66 8.51 -14.77
N ARG A 238 5.04 7.30 -14.36
CA ARG A 238 4.68 6.03 -15.01
C ARG A 238 3.74 5.19 -14.15
N THR A 239 2.97 5.85 -13.26
CA THR A 239 2.05 5.21 -12.32
C THR A 239 0.62 5.63 -12.60
N HIS A 240 -0.29 4.65 -12.58
CA HIS A 240 -1.71 4.88 -12.72
C HIS A 240 -2.51 3.95 -11.82
N PHE A 241 -3.50 4.51 -11.10
CA PHE A 241 -4.43 3.78 -10.24
C PHE A 241 -5.84 3.80 -10.84
N ARG A 242 -6.48 2.64 -10.93
CA ARG A 242 -7.88 2.45 -11.36
C ARG A 242 -8.81 2.23 -10.18
N GLU A 243 -8.28 1.68 -9.07
CA GLU A 243 -9.05 1.36 -7.88
C GLU A 243 -8.12 1.23 -6.65
N PRO A 244 -8.68 1.21 -5.40
CA PRO A 244 -7.87 1.35 -4.18
C PRO A 244 -7.21 0.06 -3.70
N THR A 245 -7.61 -1.12 -4.18
CA THR A 245 -7.20 -2.41 -3.59
C THR A 245 -6.00 -3.05 -4.26
N GLY A 246 -5.79 -2.76 -5.55
CA GLY A 246 -4.77 -3.39 -6.39
C GLY A 246 -5.21 -4.71 -7.04
N LEU A 247 -6.50 -5.01 -7.04
CA LEU A 247 -7.04 -6.19 -7.72
C LEU A 247 -7.09 -6.01 -9.24
N SER A 248 -7.19 -4.77 -9.71
CA SER A 248 -7.13 -4.46 -11.13
C SER A 248 -5.70 -4.58 -11.66
N PRO A 249 -5.46 -5.35 -12.73
CA PRO A 249 -4.16 -5.37 -13.42
C PRO A 249 -3.82 -4.01 -14.07
N ARG A 250 -4.78 -3.08 -14.13
CA ARG A 250 -4.57 -1.71 -14.60
C ARG A 250 -4.04 -0.76 -13.52
N ASN A 251 -3.87 -1.21 -12.27
CA ASN A 251 -3.05 -0.52 -11.29
C ASN A 251 -1.60 -0.81 -11.63
N VAL A 252 -0.93 0.15 -12.25
CA VAL A 252 0.41 -0.03 -12.80
C VAL A 252 1.38 1.00 -12.23
N SER A 253 2.65 0.60 -12.13
CA SER A 253 3.74 1.47 -11.71
C SER A 253 5.09 0.92 -12.18
N THR A 254 6.16 1.61 -11.83
CA THR A 254 7.54 1.16 -11.98
C THR A 254 8.20 0.99 -10.62
N ALA A 255 9.28 0.22 -10.54
CA ALA A 255 10.01 0.06 -9.27
C ALA A 255 10.60 1.40 -8.78
N GLU A 256 11.04 2.26 -9.71
CA GLU A 256 11.54 3.60 -9.39
C GLU A 256 10.43 4.51 -8.83
N ASP A 257 9.23 4.51 -9.43
CA ASP A 257 8.11 5.30 -8.92
C ASP A 257 7.63 4.81 -7.56
N LEU A 258 7.59 3.48 -7.36
CA LEU A 258 7.21 2.91 -6.07
C LEU A 258 8.19 3.26 -4.95
N ALA A 259 9.48 3.45 -5.25
CA ALA A 259 10.43 3.94 -4.25
C ALA A 259 10.07 5.35 -3.75
N ARG A 260 9.52 6.22 -4.63
CA ARG A 260 8.99 7.54 -4.22
C ARG A 260 7.78 7.39 -3.31
N LEU A 261 6.86 6.47 -3.63
CA LEU A 261 5.71 6.18 -2.79
C LEU A 261 6.13 5.66 -1.40
N VAL A 262 7.11 4.74 -1.33
CA VAL A 262 7.69 4.28 -0.07
C VAL A 262 8.29 5.45 0.72
N GLY A 263 8.93 6.40 0.02
CA GLY A 263 9.44 7.64 0.62
C GLY A 263 8.36 8.45 1.32
N ALA A 264 7.24 8.70 0.65
CA ALA A 264 6.09 9.44 1.18
C ALA A 264 5.43 8.68 2.35
N ALA A 265 5.10 7.41 2.14
CA ALA A 265 4.45 6.57 3.16
C ALA A 265 5.29 6.42 4.44
N ALA A 266 6.61 6.42 4.32
CA ALA A 266 7.52 6.31 5.46
C ALA A 266 7.57 7.58 6.34
N GLN A 267 6.99 8.69 5.94
CA GLN A 267 6.87 9.89 6.79
C GLN A 267 5.77 9.70 7.86
N ASP A 268 4.71 8.96 7.57
CA ASP A 268 3.63 8.70 8.53
C ASP A 268 4.01 7.56 9.48
N PRO A 269 4.10 7.81 10.81
CA PRO A 269 4.44 6.78 11.79
C PRO A 269 3.39 5.67 11.88
N LEU A 270 2.11 5.99 11.62
CA LEU A 270 1.02 5.01 11.68
C LEU A 270 1.09 4.02 10.50
N ILE A 271 1.43 4.51 9.30
CA ILE A 271 1.66 3.65 8.14
C ILE A 271 2.83 2.70 8.40
N ARG A 272 3.94 3.21 8.98
CA ARG A 272 5.07 2.36 9.36
C ARG A 272 4.65 1.28 10.36
N TYR A 273 3.97 1.68 11.43
CA TYR A 273 3.53 0.76 12.49
C TYR A 273 2.61 -0.32 11.92
N PHE A 274 1.51 0.05 11.27
CA PHE A 274 0.53 -0.91 10.77
C PHE A 274 1.10 -1.85 9.69
N SER A 275 2.00 -1.36 8.85
CA SER A 275 2.59 -2.22 7.80
C SER A 275 3.59 -3.25 8.36
N THR A 276 4.13 -3.04 9.56
CA THR A 276 5.15 -3.92 10.17
C THR A 276 4.68 -4.63 11.43
N ASP A 277 3.45 -4.42 11.86
CA ASP A 277 2.88 -5.18 12.97
C ASP A 277 2.74 -6.67 12.57
N LEU A 278 2.91 -7.56 13.55
CA LEU A 278 2.95 -9.01 13.31
C LEU A 278 1.55 -9.59 13.17
N SER A 279 0.64 -9.16 14.04
CA SER A 279 -0.75 -9.60 14.10
C SER A 279 -1.62 -8.60 14.84
N THR A 280 -2.92 -8.65 14.58
CA THR A 280 -3.93 -7.88 15.33
C THR A 280 -5.24 -8.64 15.38
N THR A 281 -5.98 -8.44 16.47
CA THR A 281 -7.35 -8.93 16.61
C THR A 281 -8.31 -7.77 16.45
N VAL A 282 -9.32 -7.92 15.61
CA VAL A 282 -10.41 -6.95 15.42
C VAL A 282 -11.75 -7.60 15.74
N ARG A 283 -12.74 -6.77 16.15
CA ARG A 283 -14.11 -7.19 16.51
C ARG A 283 -15.12 -6.52 15.57
N PRO A 284 -15.43 -7.13 14.41
CA PRO A 284 -16.26 -6.50 13.38
C PRO A 284 -17.78 -6.66 13.60
N GLY A 285 -18.23 -6.83 14.79
CA GLY A 285 -19.58 -7.19 15.26
C GLY A 285 -19.47 -8.37 16.22
N ASP A 286 -20.20 -9.43 15.95
CA ASP A 286 -20.11 -10.65 16.77
C ASP A 286 -18.79 -11.40 16.49
N GLY A 287 -18.04 -11.69 17.57
CA GLY A 287 -16.82 -12.46 17.52
C GLY A 287 -15.54 -11.67 17.18
N GLU A 288 -14.45 -12.41 17.06
CA GLU A 288 -13.12 -11.87 16.84
C GLU A 288 -12.49 -12.41 15.55
N LEU A 289 -11.75 -11.57 14.87
CA LEU A 289 -10.94 -11.94 13.70
C LEU A 289 -9.47 -11.62 13.96
N VAL A 290 -8.63 -12.67 13.99
CA VAL A 290 -7.18 -12.50 14.09
C VAL A 290 -6.60 -12.33 12.68
N TYR A 291 -5.92 -11.23 12.44
CA TYR A 291 -5.16 -10.97 11.21
C TYR A 291 -3.67 -11.08 11.49
N VAL A 292 -2.91 -11.58 10.52
CA VAL A 292 -1.45 -11.67 10.60
C VAL A 292 -0.81 -10.94 9.42
N ASN A 293 0.43 -10.51 9.59
CA ASN A 293 1.14 -9.80 8.52
C ASN A 293 1.26 -10.66 7.26
N SER A 294 0.97 -10.05 6.11
CA SER A 294 1.04 -10.72 4.80
C SER A 294 2.48 -11.02 4.34
N ASP A 295 3.47 -10.31 4.90
CA ASP A 295 4.89 -10.50 4.59
C ASP A 295 5.56 -11.47 5.55
N PRO A 296 6.03 -12.66 5.09
CA PRO A 296 6.76 -13.61 5.94
C PRO A 296 8.05 -13.01 6.53
N LEU A 297 8.70 -12.08 5.82
CA LEU A 297 9.95 -11.44 6.29
C LEU A 297 9.71 -10.60 7.54
N VAL A 298 8.53 -9.97 7.65
CA VAL A 298 8.10 -9.26 8.86
C VAL A 298 7.60 -10.25 9.91
N ARG A 299 6.69 -11.15 9.54
CA ARG A 299 6.08 -12.12 10.46
C ARG A 299 7.11 -12.92 11.25
N TYR A 300 8.16 -13.34 10.59
CA TYR A 300 9.25 -14.13 11.18
C TYR A 300 10.50 -13.31 11.51
N ARG A 301 10.40 -11.97 11.51
CA ARG A 301 11.48 -11.02 11.86
C ARG A 301 12.80 -11.31 11.15
N ARG A 302 12.72 -11.69 9.85
CA ARG A 302 13.89 -12.09 9.06
C ARG A 302 14.77 -10.92 8.63
N LEU A 303 14.20 -9.71 8.50
CA LEU A 303 14.88 -8.50 8.05
C LEU A 303 14.48 -7.30 8.91
N PRO A 304 15.33 -6.26 9.04
CA PRO A 304 15.07 -5.06 9.82
C PRO A 304 14.12 -4.08 9.09
N ILE A 305 12.93 -4.57 8.73
CA ILE A 305 11.92 -3.83 7.96
C ILE A 305 11.23 -2.79 8.84
N ARG A 306 11.07 -1.57 8.33
CA ARG A 306 10.43 -0.42 8.99
C ARG A 306 9.16 0.05 8.29
N LEU A 307 8.90 -0.45 7.10
CA LEU A 307 7.66 -0.31 6.32
C LEU A 307 7.68 -1.39 5.26
N GLN A 308 6.52 -1.97 4.96
CA GLN A 308 6.38 -2.88 3.84
C GLN A 308 4.98 -2.85 3.22
N LYS A 309 4.88 -3.36 2.00
CA LYS A 309 3.63 -3.84 1.40
C LYS A 309 3.91 -4.91 0.36
N THR A 310 3.30 -6.06 0.53
CA THR A 310 3.30 -7.15 -0.46
C THR A 310 2.19 -6.97 -1.49
N GLY A 311 2.37 -7.58 -2.67
CA GLY A 311 1.35 -7.63 -3.71
C GLY A 311 1.42 -8.91 -4.51
N PHE A 312 0.25 -9.43 -4.90
CA PHE A 312 0.10 -10.55 -5.82
C PHE A 312 -1.25 -10.49 -6.52
N ILE A 313 -1.23 -10.61 -7.82
CA ILE A 313 -2.27 -11.10 -8.74
C ILE A 313 -1.55 -11.89 -9.83
N ASN A 314 -2.25 -12.72 -10.58
CA ASN A 314 -1.63 -13.55 -11.62
C ASN A 314 -0.84 -12.70 -12.64
N GLU A 315 -1.36 -11.54 -13.02
CA GLU A 315 -0.76 -10.66 -14.02
C GLU A 315 0.49 -9.93 -13.50
N SER A 316 0.60 -9.72 -12.18
CA SER A 316 1.77 -9.03 -11.59
C SER A 316 2.88 -9.99 -11.18
N GLY A 317 2.56 -11.24 -10.85
CA GLY A 317 3.40 -12.07 -10.01
C GLY A 317 3.51 -11.51 -8.59
N HIS A 318 4.42 -12.07 -7.80
CA HIS A 318 4.69 -11.59 -6.44
C HIS A 318 5.59 -10.37 -6.45
N GLY A 319 5.27 -9.39 -5.60
CA GLY A 319 6.07 -8.19 -5.40
C GLY A 319 6.06 -7.75 -3.95
N VAL A 320 7.06 -6.96 -3.58
CA VAL A 320 7.17 -6.31 -2.28
C VAL A 320 7.88 -4.97 -2.42
N VAL A 321 7.40 -4.01 -1.66
CA VAL A 321 8.13 -2.76 -1.39
C VAL A 321 8.45 -2.71 0.09
N MET A 322 9.65 -2.22 0.44
CA MET A 322 10.04 -2.11 1.84
C MET A 322 11.03 -0.97 2.08
N ARG A 323 10.97 -0.41 3.29
CA ARG A 323 11.99 0.42 3.88
C ARG A 323 12.70 -0.41 4.95
N MET A 324 14.01 -0.49 4.89
CA MET A 324 14.85 -1.15 5.88
C MET A 324 15.84 -0.16 6.52
N ARG A 325 16.40 -0.53 7.67
CA ARG A 325 17.58 0.12 8.25
C ARG A 325 18.73 -0.88 8.26
N VAL A 326 19.79 -0.59 7.50
CA VAL A 326 20.95 -1.44 7.37
C VAL A 326 22.18 -0.66 7.82
N LYS A 327 22.86 -1.10 8.90
CA LYS A 327 24.01 -0.40 9.50
C LYS A 327 23.76 1.12 9.66
N GLY A 328 22.62 1.47 10.23
CA GLY A 328 22.24 2.88 10.45
C GLY A 328 21.59 3.59 9.25
N ARG A 329 21.84 3.18 8.01
CA ARG A 329 21.35 3.81 6.80
C ARG A 329 19.92 3.34 6.45
N ARG A 330 19.19 4.23 5.80
CA ARG A 330 17.79 3.96 5.36
C ARG A 330 17.80 3.49 3.91
N GLU A 331 17.37 2.25 3.69
CA GLU A 331 17.32 1.63 2.38
C GLU A 331 15.88 1.41 1.93
N THR A 332 15.58 1.78 0.69
CA THR A 332 14.31 1.39 0.04
C THR A 332 14.58 0.27 -0.95
N VAL A 333 13.85 -0.82 -0.83
CA VAL A 333 13.92 -1.96 -1.75
C VAL A 333 12.56 -2.18 -2.38
N VAL A 334 12.54 -2.29 -3.70
CA VAL A 334 11.35 -2.60 -4.51
C VAL A 334 11.64 -3.80 -5.38
N LEU A 335 10.86 -4.86 -5.24
CA LEU A 335 10.95 -6.11 -5.99
C LEU A 335 9.60 -6.43 -6.63
N LEU A 336 9.56 -6.64 -7.95
CA LEU A 336 8.31 -6.85 -8.69
C LEU A 336 8.42 -8.04 -9.65
N GLY A 337 7.34 -8.80 -9.74
CA GLY A 337 7.16 -9.82 -10.78
C GLY A 337 7.91 -11.11 -10.53
N ALA A 338 8.18 -11.49 -9.28
CA ALA A 338 8.68 -12.81 -8.97
C ALA A 338 7.60 -13.89 -9.20
N PRO A 339 7.95 -15.08 -9.70
CA PRO A 339 6.96 -16.13 -9.95
C PRO A 339 6.38 -16.70 -8.66
N THR A 340 7.12 -16.66 -7.56
CA THR A 340 6.70 -17.22 -6.27
C THR A 340 6.94 -16.25 -5.11
N ARG A 341 6.18 -16.44 -4.02
CA ARG A 341 6.41 -15.72 -2.75
C ARG A 341 7.79 -16.02 -2.16
N ALA A 342 8.23 -17.28 -2.23
CA ALA A 342 9.56 -17.67 -1.78
C ALA A 342 10.65 -16.97 -2.59
N GLY A 343 10.47 -16.83 -3.90
CA GLY A 343 11.42 -16.15 -4.79
C GLY A 343 11.61 -14.67 -4.41
N VAL A 344 10.53 -13.91 -4.22
CA VAL A 344 10.65 -12.49 -3.85
C VAL A 344 11.28 -12.34 -2.45
N SER A 345 10.98 -13.24 -1.51
CA SER A 345 11.59 -13.24 -0.18
C SER A 345 13.08 -13.57 -0.23
N SER A 346 13.48 -14.55 -1.05
CA SER A 346 14.89 -14.91 -1.30
C SER A 346 15.67 -13.73 -1.86
N ASP A 347 15.09 -13.03 -2.86
CA ASP A 347 15.72 -11.83 -3.44
C ASP A 347 15.93 -10.73 -2.40
N ALA A 348 14.93 -10.48 -1.55
CA ALA A 348 15.03 -9.49 -0.48
C ALA A 348 16.16 -9.82 0.52
N ILE A 349 16.28 -11.10 0.92
CA ILE A 349 17.35 -11.58 1.80
C ILE A 349 18.72 -11.43 1.11
N LYS A 350 18.82 -11.79 -0.17
CA LYS A 350 20.05 -11.65 -0.96
C LYS A 350 20.50 -10.18 -1.03
N ILE A 351 19.59 -9.28 -1.35
CA ILE A 351 19.87 -7.83 -1.41
C ILE A 351 20.28 -7.30 -0.03
N HIS A 352 19.61 -7.71 1.05
CA HIS A 352 19.99 -7.33 2.39
C HIS A 352 21.42 -7.79 2.75
N ARG A 353 21.84 -8.98 2.32
CA ARG A 353 23.23 -9.46 2.51
C ARG A 353 24.23 -8.58 1.75
N TRP A 354 23.93 -8.23 0.50
CA TRP A 354 24.78 -7.31 -0.27
C TRP A 354 24.92 -5.95 0.41
N LEU A 355 23.79 -5.38 0.88
CA LEU A 355 23.78 -4.11 1.61
C LEU A 355 24.59 -4.20 2.92
N SER A 356 24.31 -5.22 3.74
CA SER A 356 24.97 -5.39 5.05
C SER A 356 26.47 -5.60 4.96
N CYS A 357 26.96 -6.19 3.88
CA CYS A 357 28.38 -6.36 3.63
C CYS A 357 29.02 -5.08 3.04
N SER A 358 28.34 -4.43 2.08
CA SER A 358 28.89 -3.30 1.30
C SER A 358 28.86 -1.96 2.03
N ILE A 359 27.91 -1.76 2.94
CA ILE A 359 27.77 -0.53 3.73
C ILE A 359 28.65 -0.65 4.97
N GLN A 360 29.53 0.33 5.13
CA GLN A 360 30.39 0.48 6.31
C GLN A 360 29.78 1.46 7.30
#